data_4803b0dac453c50e6c2e417397c40d0b
#
_entry.id   4803b0dac453c50e6c2e417397c40d0b
#
_cell.length_a   1.000
_cell.length_b   1.000
_cell.length_c   1.000
_cell.angle_alpha   90.00
_cell.angle_beta   90.00
_cell.angle_gamma   90.00
#
_symmetry.space_group_name_H-M   'P 1'
#
loop_
_entity.id
_entity.type
_entity.pdbx_description
1 polymer ?
#
loop_
_entity_poly.entity_id
_entity_poly.type
_entity_poly.pdbx_seq_one_letter_code
_entity_poly.pdbx_strand_id
1 'polypeptide(L)'
;KKYPDFTVLSKKLSSLYGADLTSSLSKHGESQVIKISVSGLDDRYSLDDVSIAKELSELLCSVIFEPNVKDGAFIESELEQERRQLLDVIDSEFNEKRIYAMGQLIKHMCKDEVFGIKRYGTAEKIKAATAESLCKAWQNLLKTAKFEILYIGDSPADKAKEVFAKAFANIERNVVTSSTDVVKNVSKEKHITEEMELSQSKLVMGFRT
;
A
#
# COMPACT_ATOMS: atom_id res chain seq x y z
N LYS A 1 -17.29 -8.41 -10.16
CA LYS A 1 -17.04 -6.99 -10.51
C LYS A 1 -18.16 -6.11 -9.96
N LYS A 2 -18.07 -5.72 -8.69
CA LYS A 2 -19.09 -4.86 -8.08
C LYS A 2 -18.89 -3.40 -8.51
N TYR A 3 -17.64 -2.98 -8.67
CA TYR A 3 -17.26 -1.63 -9.06
C TYR A 3 -16.33 -1.70 -10.29
N PRO A 4 -16.88 -1.72 -11.52
CA PRO A 4 -16.10 -1.90 -12.75
C PRO A 4 -15.27 -0.67 -13.15
N ASP A 5 -15.63 0.50 -12.65
CA ASP A 5 -14.94 1.76 -12.91
C ASP A 5 -15.09 2.76 -11.75
N PHE A 6 -14.34 3.83 -11.82
CA PHE A 6 -14.33 4.89 -10.80
C PHE A 6 -15.69 5.60 -10.69
N THR A 7 -16.44 5.71 -11.78
CA THR A 7 -17.76 6.37 -11.76
C THR A 7 -18.76 5.58 -10.91
N VAL A 8 -18.77 4.26 -11.05
CA VAL A 8 -19.65 3.38 -10.27
C VAL A 8 -19.24 3.39 -8.80
N LEU A 9 -17.93 3.34 -8.52
CA LEU A 9 -17.42 3.43 -7.16
C LEU A 9 -17.76 4.77 -6.51
N SER A 10 -17.55 5.88 -7.23
CA SER A 10 -17.87 7.24 -6.75
C SER A 10 -19.36 7.42 -6.46
N LYS A 11 -20.24 6.89 -7.33
CA LYS A 11 -21.67 6.88 -7.07
C LYS A 11 -22.04 6.10 -5.81
N LYS A 12 -21.37 4.95 -5.57
CA LYS A 12 -21.59 4.18 -4.33
C LYS A 12 -21.15 4.96 -3.11
N LEU A 13 -19.96 5.59 -3.13
CA LEU A 13 -19.47 6.44 -2.04
C LEU A 13 -20.43 7.62 -1.78
N SER A 14 -20.91 8.27 -2.83
CA SER A 14 -21.90 9.36 -2.71
C SER A 14 -23.21 8.87 -2.10
N SER A 15 -23.69 7.67 -2.48
CA SER A 15 -24.91 7.08 -1.90
C SER A 15 -24.76 6.68 -0.43
N LEU A 16 -23.53 6.58 0.06
CA LEU A 16 -23.18 6.37 1.47
C LEU A 16 -22.84 7.71 2.16
N TYR A 17 -23.60 8.75 1.84
CA TYR A 17 -23.50 10.09 2.40
C TYR A 17 -22.12 10.75 2.18
N GLY A 18 -21.49 10.48 1.04
CA GLY A 18 -20.17 11.01 0.73
C GLY A 18 -19.05 10.34 1.50
N ALA A 19 -19.16 9.03 1.70
CA ALA A 19 -18.10 8.24 2.30
C ALA A 19 -16.77 8.40 1.56
N ASP A 20 -15.66 8.37 2.29
CA ASP A 20 -14.32 8.47 1.76
C ASP A 20 -13.63 7.10 1.73
N LEU A 21 -12.93 6.81 0.64
CA LEU A 21 -12.13 5.59 0.46
C LEU A 21 -10.71 6.00 0.10
N THR A 22 -9.76 5.64 0.95
CA THR A 22 -8.34 5.96 0.76
C THR A 22 -7.46 4.73 0.79
N SER A 23 -6.34 4.81 0.11
CA SER A 23 -5.27 3.82 0.19
C SER A 23 -3.93 4.49 0.40
N SER A 24 -3.05 3.83 1.12
CA SER A 24 -1.68 4.28 1.30
C SER A 24 -0.72 3.10 1.44
N LEU A 25 0.50 3.31 0.99
CA LEU A 25 1.61 2.39 1.18
C LEU A 25 2.61 3.03 2.14
N SER A 26 2.98 2.32 3.18
CA SER A 26 4.00 2.74 4.14
C SER A 26 5.01 1.62 4.37
N LYS A 27 6.16 1.98 4.95
CA LYS A 27 7.17 1.04 5.37
C LYS A 27 7.44 1.24 6.86
N HIS A 28 7.28 0.18 7.63
CA HIS A 28 7.55 0.14 9.07
C HIS A 28 8.66 -0.87 9.33
N GLY A 29 9.87 -0.36 9.53
CA GLY A 29 11.05 -1.22 9.60
C GLY A 29 11.23 -2.01 8.29
N GLU A 30 11.20 -3.33 8.37
CA GLU A 30 11.31 -4.23 7.23
C GLU A 30 9.98 -4.58 6.56
N SER A 31 8.86 -4.23 7.20
CA SER A 31 7.53 -4.55 6.70
C SER A 31 6.96 -3.44 5.82
N GLN A 32 6.45 -3.82 4.65
CA GLN A 32 5.58 -2.94 3.86
C GLN A 32 4.13 -3.13 4.31
N VAL A 33 3.43 -2.02 4.48
CA VAL A 33 2.03 -2.00 4.92
C VAL A 33 1.19 -1.28 3.87
N ILE A 34 0.25 -2.00 3.29
CA ILE A 34 -0.82 -1.43 2.48
C ILE A 34 -1.99 -1.18 3.44
N LYS A 35 -2.35 0.08 3.59
CA LYS A 35 -3.52 0.49 4.36
C LYS A 35 -4.61 0.91 3.39
N ILE A 36 -5.78 0.29 3.50
CA ILE A 36 -6.98 0.69 2.79
C ILE A 36 -8.01 1.05 3.86
N SER A 37 -8.54 2.26 3.79
CA SER A 37 -9.46 2.79 4.79
C SER A 37 -10.72 3.28 4.12
N VAL A 38 -11.84 3.05 4.75
CA VAL A 38 -13.12 3.66 4.40
C VAL A 38 -13.64 4.39 5.62
N SER A 39 -14.18 5.59 5.44
CA SER A 39 -14.83 6.36 6.49
C SER A 39 -16.15 6.95 5.99
N GLY A 40 -17.09 7.10 6.89
CA GLY A 40 -18.43 7.62 6.58
C GLY A 40 -19.18 7.99 7.85
N LEU A 41 -20.44 8.35 7.69
CA LEU A 41 -21.31 8.68 8.81
C LEU A 41 -21.61 7.44 9.68
N ASP A 42 -21.91 7.68 10.93
CA ASP A 42 -22.40 6.64 11.85
C ASP A 42 -23.86 6.23 11.49
N ASP A 43 -24.23 5.00 11.79
CA ASP A 43 -25.54 4.42 11.51
C ASP A 43 -26.71 5.27 12.05
N ARG A 44 -26.51 6.02 13.16
CA ARG A 44 -27.51 6.92 13.75
C ARG A 44 -27.98 8.06 12.82
N TYR A 45 -27.18 8.37 11.79
CA TYR A 45 -27.49 9.41 10.80
C TYR A 45 -28.09 8.84 9.51
N SER A 46 -28.30 7.53 9.45
CA SER A 46 -28.96 6.89 8.30
C SER A 46 -30.43 7.32 8.21
N LEU A 47 -30.86 7.70 7.02
CA LEU A 47 -32.26 8.08 6.78
C LEU A 47 -33.18 6.85 6.50
N ASP A 48 -32.58 5.73 6.08
CA ASP A 48 -33.30 4.57 5.51
C ASP A 48 -33.12 3.28 6.33
N ASP A 49 -32.86 3.36 7.62
CA ASP A 49 -32.55 2.20 8.50
C ASP A 49 -31.44 1.26 7.98
N VAL A 50 -30.63 1.76 7.07
CA VAL A 50 -29.49 1.02 6.50
C VAL A 50 -28.29 1.13 7.45
N SER A 51 -27.64 0.01 7.72
CA SER A 51 -26.37 0.05 8.45
C SER A 51 -25.24 0.53 7.55
N ILE A 52 -24.88 1.81 7.70
CA ILE A 52 -23.77 2.43 6.97
C ILE A 52 -22.44 1.69 7.28
N ALA A 53 -22.22 1.33 8.53
CA ALA A 53 -21.02 0.57 8.94
C ALA A 53 -20.90 -0.78 8.20
N LYS A 54 -22.02 -1.49 8.01
CA LYS A 54 -22.04 -2.74 7.22
C LYS A 54 -21.74 -2.48 5.75
N GLU A 55 -22.41 -1.50 5.14
CA GLU A 55 -22.22 -1.13 3.72
C GLU A 55 -20.77 -0.69 3.43
N LEU A 56 -20.17 0.10 4.32
CA LEU A 56 -18.77 0.50 4.21
C LEU A 56 -17.82 -0.70 4.32
N SER A 57 -18.11 -1.63 5.23
CA SER A 57 -17.33 -2.87 5.37
C SER A 57 -17.45 -3.76 4.13
N GLU A 58 -18.64 -3.89 3.56
CA GLU A 58 -18.86 -4.63 2.31
C GLU A 58 -18.17 -3.98 1.12
N LEU A 59 -18.18 -2.64 1.04
CA LEU A 59 -17.46 -1.89 0.02
C LEU A 59 -15.94 -2.16 0.14
N LEU A 60 -15.39 -2.04 1.34
CA LEU A 60 -13.98 -2.28 1.58
C LEU A 60 -13.57 -3.71 1.22
N CYS A 61 -14.36 -4.71 1.64
CA CYS A 61 -14.15 -6.10 1.25
C CYS A 61 -14.21 -6.30 -0.27
N SER A 62 -15.18 -5.69 -0.94
CA SER A 62 -15.31 -5.81 -2.41
C SER A 62 -14.09 -5.23 -3.14
N VAL A 63 -13.57 -4.09 -2.69
CA VAL A 63 -12.37 -3.47 -3.28
C VAL A 63 -11.14 -4.37 -3.09
N ILE A 64 -11.00 -4.99 -1.92
CA ILE A 64 -9.84 -5.83 -1.59
C ILE A 64 -9.91 -7.19 -2.28
N PHE A 65 -11.05 -7.88 -2.18
CA PHE A 65 -11.18 -9.28 -2.56
C PHE A 65 -11.76 -9.50 -3.96
N GLU A 66 -12.43 -8.49 -4.52
CA GLU A 66 -13.05 -8.54 -5.84
C GLU A 66 -12.52 -7.43 -6.77
N PRO A 67 -11.21 -7.28 -6.93
CA PRO A 67 -10.64 -6.22 -7.74
C PRO A 67 -11.10 -6.32 -9.21
N ASN A 68 -10.93 -5.23 -9.97
CA ASN A 68 -11.28 -5.18 -11.38
C ASN A 68 -10.25 -5.97 -12.21
N VAL A 69 -10.51 -7.27 -12.38
CA VAL A 69 -9.65 -8.22 -13.10
C VAL A 69 -10.41 -8.76 -14.32
N LYS A 70 -9.75 -8.83 -15.45
CA LYS A 70 -10.24 -9.43 -16.70
C LYS A 70 -9.20 -10.43 -17.19
N ASP A 71 -9.63 -11.66 -17.49
CA ASP A 71 -8.79 -12.74 -18.04
C ASP A 71 -7.51 -13.01 -17.22
N GLY A 72 -7.60 -12.88 -15.89
CA GLY A 72 -6.48 -13.13 -14.96
C GLY A 72 -5.49 -11.96 -14.83
N ALA A 73 -5.79 -10.78 -15.37
CA ALA A 73 -4.96 -9.60 -15.33
C ALA A 73 -5.75 -8.37 -14.86
N PHE A 74 -5.08 -7.39 -14.27
CA PHE A 74 -5.63 -6.05 -14.06
C PHE A 74 -5.86 -5.35 -15.41
N ILE A 75 -6.60 -4.25 -15.40
CA ILE A 75 -6.86 -3.47 -16.62
C ILE A 75 -5.59 -2.70 -17.00
N GLU A 76 -5.08 -2.95 -18.22
CA GLU A 76 -3.79 -2.41 -18.67
C GLU A 76 -3.76 -0.87 -18.66
N SER A 77 -4.85 -0.20 -19.08
CA SER A 77 -4.92 1.25 -19.06
C SER A 77 -4.84 1.85 -17.65
N GLU A 78 -5.40 1.16 -16.66
CA GLU A 78 -5.33 1.55 -15.24
C GLU A 78 -3.89 1.35 -14.72
N LEU A 79 -3.26 0.22 -15.05
CA LEU A 79 -1.85 -0.03 -14.71
C LEU A 79 -0.93 1.03 -15.30
N GLU A 80 -1.10 1.41 -16.57
CA GLU A 80 -0.27 2.44 -17.21
C GLU A 80 -0.44 3.82 -16.57
N GLN A 81 -1.63 4.15 -16.12
CA GLN A 81 -1.88 5.39 -15.38
C GLN A 81 -1.15 5.38 -14.03
N GLU A 82 -1.31 4.31 -13.24
CA GLU A 82 -0.66 4.17 -11.94
C GLU A 82 0.87 4.09 -12.08
N ARG A 83 1.37 3.41 -13.12
CA ARG A 83 2.80 3.33 -13.44
C ARG A 83 3.40 4.72 -13.63
N ARG A 84 2.75 5.57 -14.43
CA ARG A 84 3.21 6.95 -14.67
C ARG A 84 3.24 7.74 -13.37
N GLN A 85 2.15 7.73 -12.61
CA GLN A 85 2.08 8.45 -11.33
C GLN A 85 3.17 7.99 -10.35
N LEU A 86 3.43 6.69 -10.28
CA LEU A 86 4.43 6.14 -9.36
C LEU A 86 5.85 6.49 -9.80
N LEU A 87 6.14 6.53 -11.11
CA LEU A 87 7.42 6.99 -11.64
C LEU A 87 7.62 8.48 -11.37
N ASP A 88 6.58 9.31 -11.54
CA ASP A 88 6.63 10.74 -11.21
C ASP A 88 6.92 10.98 -9.72
N VAL A 89 6.36 10.15 -8.83
CA VAL A 89 6.67 10.19 -7.40
C VAL A 89 8.15 9.87 -7.15
N ILE A 90 8.71 8.84 -7.79
CA ILE A 90 10.13 8.49 -7.65
C ILE A 90 11.03 9.61 -8.17
N ASP A 91 10.69 10.20 -9.31
CA ASP A 91 11.43 11.32 -9.89
C ASP A 91 11.35 12.56 -9.00
N SER A 92 10.22 12.81 -8.34
CA SER A 92 10.08 13.90 -7.38
C SER A 92 10.96 13.73 -6.14
N GLU A 93 11.15 12.48 -5.67
CA GLU A 93 12.09 12.18 -4.57
C GLU A 93 13.54 12.53 -4.97
N PHE A 94 13.92 12.33 -6.22
CA PHE A 94 15.23 12.75 -6.73
C PHE A 94 15.40 14.28 -6.72
N ASN A 95 14.35 15.03 -7.01
CA ASN A 95 14.38 16.50 -7.02
C ASN A 95 14.53 17.08 -5.60
N GLU A 96 13.98 16.42 -4.57
CA GLU A 96 14.20 16.79 -3.16
C GLU A 96 15.53 16.18 -2.67
N LYS A 97 16.61 16.95 -2.80
CA LYS A 97 17.98 16.45 -2.54
C LYS A 97 18.24 15.95 -1.14
N ARG A 98 17.48 16.42 -0.16
CA ARG A 98 17.57 15.91 1.23
C ARG A 98 16.98 14.50 1.33
N ILE A 99 15.83 14.26 0.72
CA ILE A 99 15.17 12.94 0.66
C ILE A 99 16.04 11.98 -0.13
N TYR A 100 16.56 12.44 -1.27
CA TYR A 100 17.47 11.66 -2.10
C TYR A 100 18.72 11.22 -1.33
N ALA A 101 19.42 12.15 -0.67
CA ALA A 101 20.63 11.84 0.11
C ALA A 101 20.35 10.83 1.23
N MET A 102 19.24 10.98 1.95
CA MET A 102 18.84 10.02 2.97
C MET A 102 18.54 8.65 2.36
N GLY A 103 17.87 8.62 1.20
CA GLY A 103 17.59 7.38 0.45
C GLY A 103 18.88 6.66 0.02
N GLN A 104 19.89 7.41 -0.44
CA GLN A 104 21.19 6.85 -0.80
C GLN A 104 21.93 6.29 0.44
N LEU A 105 21.89 7.00 1.57
CA LEU A 105 22.46 6.48 2.83
C LEU A 105 21.85 5.11 3.17
N ILE A 106 20.52 5.01 3.20
CA ILE A 106 19.81 3.77 3.51
C ILE A 106 20.17 2.66 2.51
N LYS A 107 20.18 2.98 1.22
CA LYS A 107 20.53 2.05 0.13
C LYS A 107 21.93 1.45 0.32
N HIS A 108 22.92 2.27 0.69
CA HIS A 108 24.31 1.83 0.84
C HIS A 108 24.59 1.17 2.19
N MET A 109 23.98 1.69 3.26
CA MET A 109 24.15 1.19 4.61
C MET A 109 23.42 -0.14 4.85
N CYS A 110 22.21 -0.27 4.28
CA CYS A 110 21.32 -1.41 4.47
C CYS A 110 21.15 -2.24 3.19
N LYS A 111 22.17 -2.29 2.32
CA LYS A 111 22.09 -2.97 1.01
C LYS A 111 21.78 -4.46 1.10
N ASP A 112 22.20 -5.10 2.17
CA ASP A 112 22.07 -6.54 2.43
C ASP A 112 20.90 -6.84 3.41
N GLU A 113 20.05 -5.86 3.66
CA GLU A 113 18.91 -5.94 4.59
C GLU A 113 17.61 -5.58 3.89
N VAL A 114 16.52 -6.19 4.32
CA VAL A 114 15.16 -5.86 3.82
C VAL A 114 14.82 -4.39 4.08
N PHE A 115 15.39 -3.81 5.16
CA PHE A 115 15.24 -2.39 5.45
C PHE A 115 15.73 -1.48 4.32
N GLY A 116 16.76 -1.89 3.57
CA GLY A 116 17.32 -1.15 2.43
C GLY A 116 16.39 -1.09 1.19
N ILE A 117 15.38 -1.94 1.11
CA ILE A 117 14.42 -1.95 0.00
C ILE A 117 13.55 -0.70 0.09
N LYS A 118 13.51 0.10 -0.98
CA LYS A 118 12.66 1.31 -1.04
C LYS A 118 11.18 0.96 -0.97
N ARG A 119 10.37 1.87 -0.40
CA ARG A 119 8.91 1.75 -0.27
C ARG A 119 8.21 1.42 -1.59
N TYR A 120 8.58 2.08 -2.66
CA TYR A 120 8.00 1.88 -3.99
C TYR A 120 8.81 0.93 -4.89
N GLY A 121 9.87 0.32 -4.37
CA GLY A 121 10.78 -0.48 -5.17
C GLY A 121 11.70 0.38 -6.06
N THR A 122 11.97 -0.10 -7.26
CA THR A 122 12.82 0.61 -8.22
C THR A 122 12.07 0.90 -9.52
N ALA A 123 12.48 1.97 -10.23
CA ALA A 123 11.87 2.35 -11.51
C ALA A 123 11.91 1.21 -12.55
N GLU A 124 13.00 0.43 -12.57
CA GLU A 124 13.13 -0.72 -13.48
C GLU A 124 12.06 -1.78 -13.21
N LYS A 125 11.83 -2.14 -11.93
CA LYS A 125 10.81 -3.12 -11.55
C LYS A 125 9.40 -2.62 -11.84
N ILE A 126 9.14 -1.32 -11.64
CA ILE A 126 7.85 -0.70 -11.95
C ILE A 126 7.59 -0.74 -13.45
N LYS A 127 8.59 -0.41 -14.28
CA LYS A 127 8.49 -0.48 -15.75
C LYS A 127 8.29 -1.91 -16.25
N ALA A 128 8.90 -2.89 -15.60
CA ALA A 128 8.80 -4.30 -15.97
C ALA A 128 7.53 -5.00 -15.49
N ALA A 129 6.77 -4.41 -14.55
CA ALA A 129 5.55 -5.00 -14.04
C ALA A 129 4.48 -5.07 -15.14
N THR A 130 3.77 -6.20 -15.24
CA THR A 130 2.65 -6.38 -16.16
C THR A 130 1.35 -6.54 -15.38
N ALA A 131 0.22 -6.28 -16.02
CA ALA A 131 -1.10 -6.43 -15.42
C ALA A 131 -1.34 -7.85 -14.87
N GLU A 132 -0.83 -8.86 -15.56
CA GLU A 132 -0.89 -10.25 -15.12
C GLU A 132 0.01 -10.52 -13.91
N SER A 133 1.27 -10.05 -13.94
CA SER A 133 2.21 -10.24 -12.83
C SER A 133 1.73 -9.56 -11.56
N LEU A 134 1.15 -8.37 -11.70
CA LEU A 134 0.58 -7.62 -10.58
C LEU A 134 -0.65 -8.32 -9.99
N CYS A 135 -1.51 -8.87 -10.85
CA CYS A 135 -2.67 -9.65 -10.42
C CYS A 135 -2.25 -10.89 -9.61
N LYS A 136 -1.26 -11.64 -10.10
CA LYS A 136 -0.68 -12.78 -9.38
C LYS A 136 -0.05 -12.37 -8.04
N ALA A 137 0.66 -11.24 -8.02
CA ALA A 137 1.25 -10.70 -6.79
C ALA A 137 0.16 -10.32 -5.77
N TRP A 138 -0.93 -9.69 -6.20
CA TRP A 138 -2.06 -9.36 -5.35
C TRP A 138 -2.73 -10.62 -4.77
N GLN A 139 -2.99 -11.62 -5.60
CA GLN A 139 -3.55 -12.90 -5.14
C GLN A 139 -2.64 -13.59 -4.12
N ASN A 140 -1.33 -13.58 -4.35
CA ASN A 140 -0.36 -14.10 -3.40
C ASN A 140 -0.36 -13.30 -2.08
N LEU A 141 -0.42 -11.98 -2.17
CA LEU A 141 -0.50 -11.10 -0.99
C LEU A 141 -1.72 -11.43 -0.14
N LEU A 142 -2.89 -11.61 -0.76
CA LEU A 142 -4.12 -11.99 -0.05
C LEU A 142 -3.97 -13.32 0.71
N LYS A 143 -3.15 -14.24 0.22
CA LYS A 143 -2.89 -15.53 0.86
C LYS A 143 -1.86 -15.45 1.99
N THR A 144 -0.83 -14.63 1.82
CA THR A 144 0.38 -14.69 2.66
C THR A 144 0.54 -13.53 3.64
N ALA A 145 -0.06 -12.37 3.36
CA ALA A 145 0.09 -11.21 4.23
C ALA A 145 -0.64 -11.37 5.57
N LYS A 146 -0.10 -10.78 6.62
CA LYS A 146 -0.82 -10.53 7.86
C LYS A 146 -1.86 -9.43 7.63
N PHE A 147 -3.11 -9.67 8.03
CA PHE A 147 -4.17 -8.66 8.02
C PHE A 147 -4.44 -8.18 9.42
N GLU A 148 -4.57 -6.89 9.56
CA GLU A 148 -5.06 -6.22 10.77
C GLU A 148 -6.27 -5.37 10.38
N ILE A 149 -7.38 -5.55 11.07
CA ILE A 149 -8.62 -4.83 10.82
C ILE A 149 -8.86 -3.94 12.03
N LEU A 150 -8.93 -2.63 11.79
CA LEU A 150 -9.22 -1.63 12.80
C LEU A 150 -10.59 -1.01 12.51
N TYR A 151 -11.50 -1.12 13.45
CA TYR A 151 -12.79 -0.46 13.43
C TYR A 151 -12.85 0.61 14.50
N ILE A 152 -13.25 1.82 14.12
CA ILE A 152 -13.42 2.97 15.02
C ILE A 152 -14.78 3.57 14.72
N GLY A 153 -15.65 3.65 15.70
CA GLY A 153 -16.99 4.22 15.60
C GLY A 153 -17.84 3.88 16.82
N ASP A 154 -18.99 4.54 16.94
CA ASP A 154 -19.93 4.28 18.05
C ASP A 154 -20.84 3.08 17.76
N SER A 155 -21.10 2.76 16.49
CA SER A 155 -21.88 1.60 16.09
C SER A 155 -21.18 0.28 16.45
N PRO A 156 -21.91 -0.77 16.86
CA PRO A 156 -21.31 -2.07 17.20
C PRO A 156 -20.52 -2.67 16.05
N ALA A 157 -19.31 -3.17 16.34
CA ALA A 157 -18.40 -3.74 15.34
C ALA A 157 -18.85 -5.12 14.80
N ASP A 158 -19.90 -5.73 15.35
CA ASP A 158 -20.28 -7.10 15.02
C ASP A 158 -20.68 -7.28 13.57
N LYS A 159 -21.41 -6.32 12.98
CA LYS A 159 -21.76 -6.33 11.56
C LYS A 159 -20.52 -6.27 10.66
N ALA A 160 -19.54 -5.44 11.02
CA ALA A 160 -18.27 -5.39 10.31
C ALA A 160 -17.49 -6.70 10.43
N LYS A 161 -17.40 -7.27 11.64
CA LYS A 161 -16.76 -8.58 11.87
C LYS A 161 -17.36 -9.69 11.02
N GLU A 162 -18.70 -9.75 10.91
CA GLU A 162 -19.38 -10.75 10.07
C GLU A 162 -19.04 -10.60 8.60
N VAL A 163 -18.98 -9.36 8.09
CA VAL A 163 -18.62 -9.09 6.68
C VAL A 163 -17.20 -9.55 6.39
N PHE A 164 -16.23 -9.18 7.25
CA PHE A 164 -14.85 -9.61 7.08
C PHE A 164 -14.69 -11.12 7.25
N ALA A 165 -15.35 -11.73 8.23
CA ALA A 165 -15.31 -13.19 8.42
C ALA A 165 -15.78 -13.95 7.17
N LYS A 166 -16.88 -13.50 6.53
CA LYS A 166 -17.38 -14.07 5.27
C LYS A 166 -16.38 -13.87 4.11
N ALA A 167 -15.78 -12.69 4.01
CA ALA A 167 -14.81 -12.41 2.95
C ALA A 167 -13.56 -13.30 3.06
N PHE A 168 -13.07 -13.54 4.27
CA PHE A 168 -11.91 -14.39 4.50
C PHE A 168 -12.21 -15.91 4.43
N ALA A 169 -13.45 -16.33 4.65
CA ALA A 169 -13.82 -17.75 4.65
C ALA A 169 -13.50 -18.50 3.34
N ASN A 170 -13.45 -17.78 2.23
CA ASN A 170 -13.22 -18.34 0.89
C ASN A 170 -11.74 -18.26 0.46
N ILE A 171 -10.83 -17.84 1.35
CA ILE A 171 -9.42 -17.68 1.00
C ILE A 171 -8.60 -18.63 1.86
N GLU A 172 -7.92 -19.56 1.19
CA GLU A 172 -6.91 -20.39 1.84
C GLU A 172 -5.72 -19.49 2.22
N ARG A 173 -5.44 -19.42 3.52
CA ARG A 173 -4.43 -18.51 4.07
C ARG A 173 -3.24 -19.27 4.62
N ASN A 174 -2.06 -18.85 4.16
CA ASN A 174 -0.77 -19.29 4.69
C ASN A 174 0.08 -18.06 5.02
N VAL A 175 -0.17 -17.48 6.21
CA VAL A 175 0.49 -16.24 6.62
C VAL A 175 1.98 -16.47 6.82
N VAL A 176 2.78 -15.69 6.10
CA VAL A 176 4.24 -15.70 6.23
C VAL A 176 4.65 -14.64 7.23
N THR A 177 5.36 -15.04 8.27
CA THR A 177 6.00 -14.11 9.22
C THR A 177 7.38 -13.74 8.69
N SER A 178 7.70 -12.45 8.64
CA SER A 178 9.05 -11.97 8.33
C SER A 178 9.94 -12.14 9.55
N SER A 179 11.17 -12.64 9.34
CA SER A 179 12.26 -12.53 10.32
C SER A 179 13.03 -11.24 10.06
N THR A 180 13.47 -10.58 11.12
CA THR A 180 14.35 -9.41 11.02
C THR A 180 15.80 -9.85 11.03
N ASP A 181 16.50 -9.62 9.92
CA ASP A 181 17.92 -9.83 9.79
C ASP A 181 18.66 -8.48 9.84
N VAL A 182 19.28 -8.19 10.96
CA VAL A 182 20.05 -6.95 11.15
C VAL A 182 21.55 -7.23 11.09
N VAL A 183 22.24 -6.53 10.19
CA VAL A 183 23.70 -6.55 10.14
C VAL A 183 24.25 -5.73 11.31
N LYS A 184 24.73 -6.38 12.36
CA LYS A 184 25.18 -5.74 13.60
C LYS A 184 26.56 -5.08 13.50
N ASN A 185 27.43 -5.61 12.64
CA ASN A 185 28.82 -5.18 12.57
C ASN A 185 29.12 -4.51 11.24
N VAL A 186 29.76 -3.35 11.28
CA VAL A 186 30.30 -2.68 10.11
C VAL A 186 31.80 -2.98 10.03
N SER A 187 32.23 -3.64 8.96
CA SER A 187 33.62 -4.03 8.77
C SER A 187 34.53 -2.87 8.38
N LYS A 188 33.99 -1.85 7.71
CA LYS A 188 34.76 -0.68 7.26
C LYS A 188 33.85 0.54 7.14
N GLU A 189 34.42 1.69 7.45
CA GLU A 189 33.85 3.01 7.11
C GLU A 189 33.73 3.17 5.60
N LYS A 190 32.64 3.77 5.13
CA LYS A 190 32.38 4.01 3.71
C LYS A 190 32.05 5.47 3.50
N HIS A 191 32.78 6.10 2.58
CA HIS A 191 32.51 7.43 2.08
C HIS A 191 32.02 7.32 0.63
N ILE A 192 30.86 7.87 0.33
CA ILE A 192 30.25 7.85 -0.98
C ILE A 192 29.92 9.28 -1.36
N THR A 193 30.45 9.74 -2.48
CA THR A 193 30.22 11.09 -3.00
C THR A 193 29.57 10.98 -4.36
N GLU A 194 28.49 11.73 -4.55
CA GLU A 194 27.86 11.98 -5.84
C GLU A 194 27.99 13.46 -6.17
N GLU A 195 28.58 13.77 -7.32
CA GLU A 195 28.70 15.14 -7.81
C GLU A 195 27.44 15.56 -8.53
N MET A 196 26.90 16.71 -8.15
CA MET A 196 25.70 17.31 -8.73
C MET A 196 25.84 18.82 -8.78
N GLU A 197 25.24 19.44 -9.78
CA GLU A 197 25.13 20.91 -9.85
C GLU A 197 24.12 21.43 -8.83
N LEU A 198 24.58 21.75 -7.63
CA LEU A 198 23.79 22.22 -6.50
C LEU A 198 24.41 23.47 -5.87
N SER A 199 23.56 24.38 -5.42
CA SER A 199 24.01 25.55 -4.65
C SER A 199 24.52 25.21 -3.26
N GLN A 200 24.11 24.05 -2.70
CA GLN A 200 24.49 23.59 -1.37
C GLN A 200 24.72 22.09 -1.35
N SER A 201 25.85 21.65 -0.82
CA SER A 201 26.12 20.24 -0.55
C SER A 201 25.19 19.68 0.52
N LYS A 202 24.86 18.39 0.42
CA LYS A 202 24.10 17.64 1.44
C LYS A 202 24.97 16.52 1.98
N LEU A 203 25.24 16.54 3.28
CA LEU A 203 25.92 15.46 4.00
C LEU A 203 24.91 14.70 4.85
N VAL A 204 24.92 13.38 4.74
CA VAL A 204 24.19 12.47 5.62
C VAL A 204 25.15 11.42 6.16
N MET A 205 25.04 11.11 7.45
CA MET A 205 25.86 10.11 8.12
C MET A 205 24.97 9.09 8.82
N GLY A 206 25.31 7.81 8.71
CA GLY A 206 24.63 6.71 9.38
C GLY A 206 25.59 5.93 10.26
N PHE A 207 25.12 5.55 11.42
CA PHE A 207 25.88 4.76 12.39
C PHE A 207 25.07 3.52 12.74
N ARG A 208 25.77 2.39 12.94
CA ARG A 208 25.18 1.19 13.53
C ARG A 208 25.58 1.11 14.99
N THR A 209 24.60 0.87 15.82
CA THR A 209 24.76 0.76 17.29
C THR A 209 24.28 -0.60 17.76
#